data_81d7da6521c8bb7ae1468ef4dace62c4
#
_entry.id   81d7da6521c8bb7ae1468ef4dace62c4
#
_cell.length_a   1.000
_cell.length_b   1.000
_cell.length_c   1.000
_cell.angle_alpha   90.00
_cell.angle_beta   90.00
_cell.angle_gamma   90.00
#
_symmetry.space_group_name_H-M   'P 1'
#
loop_
_entity.id
_entity.type
_entity.pdbx_description
1 polymer ?
#
loop_
_entity_poly.entity_id
_entity_poly.type
_entity_poly.pdbx_seq_one_letter_code
_entity_poly.pdbx_strand_id
1 'polypeptide(L)'
;TKEKPDLPDPWLLQATLQVQDNRLDAAQASLQRFTALAEQLPQEEARKAGLTQAYLLHAQIAEKRQRFDEAEAWLARIDNSDELFGAQVRRASLLARQGRLSHARALIQSLPAATPEDERMKLSAEVQLLRNAQQYQDAYELQGRLVALAPQDNDLLYDQAMLAEKAGHQEVMEQLLRKIIARQPDYHHAYNALGYVLADRGVQLEEARQLIEKALEYAPGDPYITDS
;
A
#
# COMPACT_ATOMS: atom_id res chain seq x y z
N THR A 1 -29.14 26.16 -32.35
CA THR A 1 -28.23 25.06 -31.97
C THR A 1 -28.25 24.97 -30.45
N LYS A 2 -28.91 23.92 -29.88
CA LYS A 2 -28.83 23.62 -28.47
C LYS A 2 -27.38 23.19 -28.20
N GLU A 3 -26.63 24.01 -27.51
CA GLU A 3 -25.32 23.63 -26.97
C GLU A 3 -25.54 22.35 -26.14
N LYS A 4 -24.78 21.31 -26.43
CA LYS A 4 -24.77 20.13 -25.59
C LYS A 4 -24.34 20.58 -24.20
N PRO A 5 -25.05 20.17 -23.12
CA PRO A 5 -24.62 20.52 -21.79
C PRO A 5 -23.17 20.06 -21.59
N ASP A 6 -22.37 20.95 -20.98
CA ASP A 6 -20.96 20.68 -20.71
C ASP A 6 -20.92 19.54 -19.67
N LEU A 7 -20.54 18.34 -20.10
CA LEU A 7 -20.53 17.15 -19.27
C LEU A 7 -19.25 17.14 -18.41
N PRO A 8 -19.31 16.73 -17.13
CA PRO A 8 -18.13 16.70 -16.28
C PRO A 8 -17.09 15.65 -16.69
N ASP A 9 -17.51 14.44 -17.07
CA ASP A 9 -16.62 13.31 -17.30
C ASP A 9 -15.46 13.55 -18.28
N PRO A 10 -15.62 14.25 -19.42
CA PRO A 10 -14.49 14.54 -20.30
C PRO A 10 -13.39 15.37 -19.64
N TRP A 11 -13.74 16.27 -18.72
CA TRP A 11 -12.79 17.11 -17.99
C TRP A 11 -12.00 16.31 -16.95
N LEU A 12 -12.64 15.36 -16.28
CA LEU A 12 -11.98 14.43 -15.36
C LEU A 12 -10.97 13.55 -16.10
N LEU A 13 -11.39 12.95 -17.23
CA LEU A 13 -10.51 12.12 -18.05
C LEU A 13 -9.33 12.94 -18.57
N GLN A 14 -9.57 14.15 -19.06
CA GLN A 14 -8.50 15.03 -19.54
C GLN A 14 -7.52 15.38 -18.41
N ALA A 15 -8.01 15.74 -17.22
CA ALA A 15 -7.18 16.02 -16.06
C ALA A 15 -6.33 14.82 -15.66
N THR A 16 -6.91 13.63 -15.64
CA THR A 16 -6.22 12.37 -15.33
C THR A 16 -5.06 12.10 -16.28
N LEU A 17 -5.31 12.18 -17.60
CA LEU A 17 -4.27 12.01 -18.62
C LEU A 17 -3.15 13.07 -18.48
N GLN A 18 -3.52 14.33 -18.21
CA GLN A 18 -2.55 15.39 -17.99
C GLN A 18 -1.69 15.19 -16.75
N VAL A 19 -2.25 14.59 -15.69
CA VAL A 19 -1.49 14.20 -14.48
C VAL A 19 -0.50 13.06 -14.80
N GLN A 20 -0.90 12.09 -15.61
CA GLN A 20 -0.02 11.01 -16.06
C GLN A 20 1.15 11.55 -16.89
N ASP A 21 0.86 12.48 -17.79
CA ASP A 21 1.86 13.17 -18.61
C ASP A 21 2.69 14.23 -17.86
N ASN A 22 2.47 14.36 -16.54
CA ASN A 22 3.10 15.37 -15.68
C ASN A 22 2.85 16.83 -16.11
N ARG A 23 1.76 17.10 -16.84
CA ARG A 23 1.31 18.45 -17.22
C ARG A 23 0.41 19.03 -16.14
N LEU A 24 0.99 19.30 -14.96
CA LEU A 24 0.24 19.55 -13.72
C LEU A 24 -0.60 20.84 -13.75
N ASP A 25 -0.14 21.91 -14.44
CA ASP A 25 -0.91 23.16 -14.54
C ASP A 25 -2.14 22.99 -15.45
N ALA A 26 -1.97 22.29 -16.58
CA ALA A 26 -3.08 21.96 -17.47
C ALA A 26 -4.09 21.02 -16.75
N ALA A 27 -3.58 20.02 -16.02
CA ALA A 27 -4.40 19.13 -15.22
C ALA A 27 -5.24 19.88 -14.19
N GLN A 28 -4.64 20.84 -13.50
CA GLN A 28 -5.34 21.67 -12.52
C GLN A 28 -6.45 22.50 -13.16
N ALA A 29 -6.21 23.08 -14.33
CA ALA A 29 -7.23 23.86 -15.05
C ALA A 29 -8.42 22.98 -15.47
N SER A 30 -8.15 21.79 -16.05
CA SER A 30 -9.19 20.81 -16.42
C SER A 30 -9.97 20.34 -15.20
N LEU A 31 -9.28 20.10 -14.08
CA LEU A 31 -9.89 19.64 -12.83
C LEU A 31 -10.76 20.71 -12.16
N GLN A 32 -10.37 21.99 -12.23
CA GLN A 32 -11.22 23.10 -11.77
C GLN A 32 -12.53 23.16 -12.56
N ARG A 33 -12.47 22.94 -13.88
CA ARG A 33 -13.67 22.89 -14.71
C ARG A 33 -14.55 21.70 -14.34
N PHE A 34 -13.96 20.53 -14.16
CA PHE A 34 -14.68 19.34 -13.68
C PHE A 34 -15.37 19.59 -12.35
N THR A 35 -14.66 20.14 -11.35
CA THR A 35 -15.18 20.40 -10.00
C THR A 35 -16.39 21.33 -10.06
N ALA A 36 -16.30 22.43 -10.82
CA ALA A 36 -17.39 23.39 -10.97
C ALA A 36 -18.65 22.75 -11.62
N LEU A 37 -18.48 21.80 -12.54
CA LEU A 37 -19.59 21.08 -13.14
C LEU A 37 -20.16 20.01 -12.18
N ALA A 38 -19.28 19.30 -11.45
CA ALA A 38 -19.68 18.30 -10.46
C ALA A 38 -20.52 18.91 -9.33
N GLU A 39 -20.17 20.11 -8.86
CA GLU A 39 -20.93 20.85 -7.85
C GLU A 39 -22.37 21.16 -8.29
N GLN A 40 -22.61 21.27 -9.58
CA GLN A 40 -23.94 21.60 -10.16
C GLN A 40 -24.80 20.36 -10.44
N LEU A 41 -24.27 19.15 -10.22
CA LEU A 41 -25.04 17.92 -10.44
C LEU A 41 -26.26 17.88 -9.52
N PRO A 42 -27.46 17.60 -10.09
CA PRO A 42 -28.72 17.66 -9.33
C PRO A 42 -28.85 16.51 -8.33
N GLN A 43 -28.26 15.37 -8.61
CA GLN A 43 -28.30 14.18 -7.75
C GLN A 43 -27.16 14.26 -6.72
N GLU A 44 -27.53 14.20 -5.45
CA GLU A 44 -26.57 14.36 -4.33
C GLU A 44 -25.47 13.31 -4.37
N GLU A 45 -25.81 12.05 -4.61
CA GLU A 45 -24.84 10.96 -4.69
C GLU A 45 -23.86 11.12 -5.85
N ALA A 46 -24.36 11.48 -7.04
CA ALA A 46 -23.51 11.76 -8.19
C ALA A 46 -22.58 12.98 -7.93
N ARG A 47 -23.10 14.01 -7.26
CA ARG A 47 -22.31 15.16 -6.86
C ARG A 47 -21.21 14.77 -5.85
N LYS A 48 -21.54 14.00 -4.82
CA LYS A 48 -20.55 13.50 -3.83
C LYS A 48 -19.48 12.65 -4.50
N ALA A 49 -19.88 11.69 -5.34
CA ALA A 49 -18.95 10.86 -6.08
C ALA A 49 -18.01 11.69 -6.98
N GLY A 50 -18.55 12.64 -7.73
CA GLY A 50 -17.76 13.55 -8.58
C GLY A 50 -16.77 14.39 -7.77
N LEU A 51 -17.21 14.97 -6.66
CA LEU A 51 -16.33 15.75 -5.78
C LEU A 51 -15.24 14.90 -5.14
N THR A 52 -15.55 13.67 -4.74
CA THR A 52 -14.54 12.73 -4.22
C THR A 52 -13.44 12.47 -5.24
N GLN A 53 -13.80 12.22 -6.50
CA GLN A 53 -12.83 12.05 -7.58
C GLN A 53 -11.99 13.32 -7.80
N ALA A 54 -12.62 14.49 -7.73
CA ALA A 54 -11.92 15.77 -7.80
C ALA A 54 -10.88 15.92 -6.67
N TYR A 55 -11.27 15.63 -5.43
CA TYR A 55 -10.38 15.74 -4.28
C TYR A 55 -9.20 14.79 -4.34
N LEU A 56 -9.43 13.54 -4.76
CA LEU A 56 -8.36 12.56 -4.98
C LEU A 56 -7.34 13.05 -6.02
N LEU A 57 -7.81 13.64 -7.12
CA LEU A 57 -6.93 14.12 -8.17
C LEU A 57 -6.22 15.42 -7.79
N HIS A 58 -6.88 16.35 -7.07
CA HIS A 58 -6.23 17.52 -6.48
C HIS A 58 -5.12 17.11 -5.51
N ALA A 59 -5.38 16.15 -4.64
CA ALA A 59 -4.36 15.60 -3.73
C ALA A 59 -3.17 15.03 -4.51
N GLN A 60 -3.43 14.28 -5.58
CA GLN A 60 -2.37 13.72 -6.42
C GLN A 60 -1.51 14.79 -7.10
N ILE A 61 -2.13 15.87 -7.60
CA ILE A 61 -1.39 17.00 -8.17
C ILE A 61 -0.52 17.68 -7.11
N ALA A 62 -1.07 17.89 -5.91
CA ALA A 62 -0.35 18.49 -4.79
C ALA A 62 0.86 17.62 -4.36
N GLU A 63 0.67 16.29 -4.27
CA GLU A 63 1.75 15.34 -3.98
C GLU A 63 2.87 15.39 -5.02
N LYS A 64 2.53 15.39 -6.31
CA LYS A 64 3.52 15.52 -7.40
C LYS A 64 4.31 16.83 -7.33
N ARG A 65 3.69 17.89 -6.78
CA ARG A 65 4.34 19.18 -6.49
C ARG A 65 5.05 19.22 -5.14
N GLN A 66 5.07 18.11 -4.40
CA GLN A 66 5.60 18.00 -3.03
C GLN A 66 4.93 18.95 -2.01
N ARG A 67 3.69 19.32 -2.26
CA ARG A 67 2.88 20.16 -1.38
C ARG A 67 2.01 19.25 -0.48
N PHE A 68 2.66 18.59 0.48
CA PHE A 68 2.01 17.52 1.26
C PHE A 68 0.87 18.02 2.15
N ASP A 69 0.99 19.22 2.72
CA ASP A 69 -0.10 19.82 3.52
C ASP A 69 -1.34 20.11 2.66
N GLU A 70 -1.14 20.58 1.43
CA GLU A 70 -2.24 20.82 0.47
C GLU A 70 -2.89 19.48 0.07
N ALA A 71 -2.09 18.44 -0.18
CA ALA A 71 -2.60 17.12 -0.50
C ALA A 71 -3.44 16.53 0.65
N GLU A 72 -2.94 16.66 1.88
CA GLU A 72 -3.65 16.22 3.09
C GLU A 72 -4.98 16.98 3.27
N ALA A 73 -4.99 18.29 3.05
CA ALA A 73 -6.18 19.11 3.14
C ALA A 73 -7.27 18.73 2.10
N TRP A 74 -6.85 18.31 0.89
CA TRP A 74 -7.79 17.78 -0.11
C TRP A 74 -8.38 16.44 0.30
N LEU A 75 -7.56 15.51 0.76
CA LEU A 75 -8.01 14.19 1.22
C LEU A 75 -8.92 14.30 2.46
N ALA A 76 -8.71 15.30 3.32
CA ALA A 76 -9.53 15.53 4.50
C ALA A 76 -10.98 15.92 4.18
N ARG A 77 -11.27 16.31 2.93
CA ARG A 77 -12.64 16.64 2.48
C ARG A 77 -13.45 15.41 2.08
N ILE A 78 -12.81 14.24 2.00
CA ILE A 78 -13.48 13.00 1.61
C ILE A 78 -14.19 12.44 2.84
N ASP A 79 -15.51 12.42 2.79
CA ASP A 79 -16.40 11.89 3.82
C ASP A 79 -17.28 10.72 3.32
N ASN A 80 -17.12 10.36 2.04
CA ASN A 80 -17.81 9.23 1.43
C ASN A 80 -17.30 7.91 2.03
N SER A 81 -18.20 7.08 2.54
CA SER A 81 -17.87 5.82 3.21
C SER A 81 -17.03 4.87 2.36
N ASP A 82 -17.29 4.82 1.05
CA ASP A 82 -16.62 3.87 0.15
C ASP A 82 -15.15 4.24 -0.10
N GLU A 83 -14.83 5.54 -0.12
CA GLU A 83 -13.48 6.04 -0.38
C GLU A 83 -12.75 6.47 0.91
N LEU A 84 -13.46 6.52 2.04
CA LEU A 84 -12.95 7.09 3.28
C LEU A 84 -11.69 6.36 3.77
N PHE A 85 -11.72 5.04 3.79
CA PHE A 85 -10.59 4.24 4.26
C PHE A 85 -9.32 4.54 3.45
N GLY A 86 -9.39 4.45 2.12
CA GLY A 86 -8.27 4.74 1.22
C GLY A 86 -7.74 6.17 1.36
N ALA A 87 -8.64 7.16 1.47
CA ALA A 87 -8.27 8.55 1.70
C ALA A 87 -7.53 8.74 3.03
N GLN A 88 -8.00 8.13 4.11
CA GLN A 88 -7.35 8.23 5.43
C GLN A 88 -6.00 7.52 5.48
N VAL A 89 -5.87 6.35 4.84
CA VAL A 89 -4.57 5.66 4.71
C VAL A 89 -3.57 6.52 3.93
N ARG A 90 -4.02 7.17 2.86
CA ARG A 90 -3.18 8.09 2.08
C ARG A 90 -2.77 9.32 2.88
N ARG A 91 -3.70 9.92 3.68
CA ARG A 91 -3.38 11.00 4.64
C ARG A 91 -2.32 10.55 5.64
N ALA A 92 -2.48 9.36 6.23
CA ALA A 92 -1.50 8.80 7.16
C ALA A 92 -0.12 8.67 6.51
N SER A 93 -0.05 8.20 5.26
CA SER A 93 1.21 8.13 4.52
C SER A 93 1.87 9.49 4.32
N LEU A 94 1.08 10.54 4.01
CA LEU A 94 1.59 11.91 3.90
C LEU A 94 2.12 12.46 5.24
N LEU A 95 1.38 12.22 6.33
CA LEU A 95 1.80 12.60 7.68
C LEU A 95 3.12 11.91 8.06
N ALA A 96 3.27 10.62 7.77
CA ALA A 96 4.51 9.89 8.04
C ALA A 96 5.70 10.45 7.24
N ARG A 97 5.50 10.79 5.96
CA ARG A 97 6.53 11.43 5.12
C ARG A 97 6.96 12.80 5.62
N GLN A 98 6.11 13.49 6.38
CA GLN A 98 6.41 14.75 7.07
C GLN A 98 7.06 14.53 8.46
N GLY A 99 7.42 13.30 8.82
CA GLY A 99 7.97 12.96 10.14
C GLY A 99 6.92 12.88 11.27
N ARG A 100 5.62 12.94 10.94
CA ARG A 100 4.49 12.93 11.90
C ARG A 100 3.91 11.53 12.08
N LEU A 101 4.78 10.53 12.27
CA LEU A 101 4.40 9.11 12.31
C LEU A 101 3.36 8.80 13.39
N SER A 102 3.48 9.37 14.59
CA SER A 102 2.50 9.14 15.68
C SER A 102 1.08 9.61 15.29
N HIS A 103 0.96 10.74 14.60
CA HIS A 103 -0.33 11.22 14.11
C HIS A 103 -0.87 10.33 12.97
N ALA A 104 0.03 9.86 12.09
CA ALA A 104 -0.33 8.92 11.02
C ALA A 104 -0.91 7.62 11.58
N ARG A 105 -0.27 7.03 12.59
CA ARG A 105 -0.76 5.83 13.27
C ARG A 105 -2.10 6.08 13.95
N ALA A 106 -2.24 7.18 14.71
CA ALA A 106 -3.47 7.54 15.38
C ALA A 106 -4.65 7.68 14.37
N LEU A 107 -4.38 8.24 13.19
CA LEU A 107 -5.38 8.38 12.14
C LEU A 107 -5.89 7.01 11.66
N ILE A 108 -5.01 6.06 11.35
CA ILE A 108 -5.41 4.70 10.95
C ILE A 108 -6.14 3.99 12.09
N GLN A 109 -5.65 4.09 13.33
CA GLN A 109 -6.24 3.45 14.50
C GLN A 109 -7.65 3.99 14.81
N SER A 110 -7.94 5.25 14.48
CA SER A 110 -9.26 5.86 14.66
C SER A 110 -10.32 5.42 13.64
N LEU A 111 -9.91 4.74 12.56
CA LEU A 111 -10.84 4.26 11.56
C LEU A 111 -11.78 3.20 12.16
N PRO A 112 -13.07 3.22 11.79
CA PRO A 112 -14.00 2.20 12.25
C PRO A 112 -13.57 0.81 11.76
N ALA A 113 -13.82 -0.19 12.58
CA ALA A 113 -13.64 -1.60 12.24
C ALA A 113 -14.86 -2.36 12.76
N ALA A 114 -15.87 -2.46 11.92
CA ALA A 114 -17.13 -3.13 12.27
C ALA A 114 -17.04 -4.65 12.02
N THR A 115 -16.14 -5.09 11.17
CA THR A 115 -15.95 -6.47 10.77
C THR A 115 -14.51 -6.94 11.01
N PRO A 116 -14.26 -8.26 11.10
CA PRO A 116 -12.89 -8.79 11.13
C PRO A 116 -12.05 -8.38 9.91
N GLU A 117 -12.69 -8.19 8.75
CA GLU A 117 -12.02 -7.73 7.54
C GLU A 117 -11.57 -6.27 7.67
N ASP A 118 -12.40 -5.39 8.24
CA ASP A 118 -12.01 -4.01 8.53
C ASP A 118 -10.79 -3.96 9.47
N GLU A 119 -10.78 -4.81 10.49
CA GLU A 119 -9.63 -4.90 11.42
C GLU A 119 -8.37 -5.38 10.69
N ARG A 120 -8.48 -6.37 9.79
CA ARG A 120 -7.36 -6.81 8.94
C ARG A 120 -6.85 -5.67 8.05
N MET A 121 -7.74 -4.94 7.40
CA MET A 121 -7.37 -3.80 6.56
C MET A 121 -6.64 -2.70 7.35
N LYS A 122 -7.12 -2.38 8.56
CA LYS A 122 -6.46 -1.41 9.44
C LYS A 122 -5.06 -1.86 9.85
N LEU A 123 -4.93 -3.09 10.32
CA LEU A 123 -3.64 -3.67 10.71
C LEU A 123 -2.68 -3.69 9.53
N SER A 124 -3.14 -4.12 8.35
CA SER A 124 -2.32 -4.14 7.13
C SER A 124 -1.84 -2.75 6.74
N ALA A 125 -2.72 -1.74 6.80
CA ALA A 125 -2.36 -0.36 6.52
C ALA A 125 -1.32 0.19 7.53
N GLU A 126 -1.46 -0.11 8.82
CA GLU A 126 -0.52 0.32 9.86
C GLU A 126 0.84 -0.40 9.71
N VAL A 127 0.85 -1.70 9.41
CA VAL A 127 2.10 -2.45 9.10
C VAL A 127 2.83 -1.80 7.93
N GLN A 128 2.11 -1.50 6.83
CA GLN A 128 2.72 -0.87 5.66
C GLN A 128 3.27 0.53 5.99
N LEU A 129 2.55 1.31 6.81
CA LEU A 129 3.00 2.62 7.27
C LEU A 129 4.32 2.52 8.06
N LEU A 130 4.38 1.59 9.02
CA LEU A 130 5.56 1.35 9.85
C LEU A 130 6.75 0.84 9.02
N ARG A 131 6.50 -0.06 8.08
CA ARG A 131 7.50 -0.58 7.15
C ARG A 131 8.11 0.54 6.29
N ASN A 132 7.27 1.43 5.74
CA ASN A 132 7.73 2.58 4.96
C ASN A 132 8.51 3.60 5.81
N ALA A 133 8.17 3.72 7.10
CA ALA A 133 8.88 4.54 8.07
C ALA A 133 10.11 3.84 8.69
N GLN A 134 10.47 2.64 8.21
CA GLN A 134 11.58 1.82 8.70
C GLN A 134 11.48 1.45 10.20
N GLN A 135 10.27 1.47 10.75
CA GLN A 135 9.99 1.03 12.12
C GLN A 135 9.76 -0.50 12.12
N TYR A 136 10.81 -1.25 11.79
CA TYR A 136 10.69 -2.68 11.48
C TYR A 136 10.29 -3.53 12.67
N GLN A 137 10.72 -3.16 13.89
CA GLN A 137 10.32 -3.88 15.11
C GLN A 137 8.81 -3.77 15.33
N ASP A 138 8.28 -2.56 15.33
CA ASP A 138 6.84 -2.32 15.48
C ASP A 138 6.04 -2.99 14.35
N ALA A 139 6.55 -2.92 13.11
CA ALA A 139 5.92 -3.57 11.96
C ALA A 139 5.87 -5.10 12.12
N TYR A 140 6.95 -5.71 12.59
CA TYR A 140 7.04 -7.14 12.85
C TYR A 140 6.03 -7.59 13.92
N GLU A 141 5.94 -6.85 15.04
CA GLU A 141 5.01 -7.15 16.12
C GLU A 141 3.55 -7.05 15.64
N LEU A 142 3.25 -6.00 14.86
CA LEU A 142 1.91 -5.79 14.33
C LEU A 142 1.54 -6.82 13.25
N GLN A 143 2.50 -7.23 12.41
CA GLN A 143 2.33 -8.31 11.44
C GLN A 143 2.02 -9.64 12.14
N GLY A 144 2.60 -9.89 13.31
CA GLY A 144 2.27 -11.06 14.13
C GLY A 144 0.79 -11.10 14.55
N ARG A 145 0.19 -9.93 14.83
CA ARG A 145 -1.25 -9.84 15.11
C ARG A 145 -2.07 -10.16 13.85
N LEU A 146 -1.64 -9.67 12.70
CA LEU A 146 -2.28 -9.93 11.42
C LEU A 146 -2.25 -11.43 11.05
N VAL A 147 -1.11 -12.09 11.26
CA VAL A 147 -0.95 -13.54 11.11
C VAL A 147 -1.86 -14.32 12.07
N ALA A 148 -2.04 -13.83 13.31
CA ALA A 148 -2.93 -14.47 14.27
C ALA A 148 -4.41 -14.48 13.84
N LEU A 149 -4.84 -13.49 13.03
CA LEU A 149 -6.18 -13.46 12.45
C LEU A 149 -6.35 -14.44 11.27
N ALA A 150 -5.27 -14.79 10.59
CA ALA A 150 -5.28 -15.71 9.45
C ALA A 150 -4.05 -16.65 9.49
N PRO A 151 -3.98 -17.59 10.46
CA PRO A 151 -2.77 -18.36 10.75
C PRO A 151 -2.37 -19.37 9.66
N GLN A 152 -3.25 -19.61 8.68
CA GLN A 152 -2.98 -20.48 7.53
C GLN A 152 -2.53 -19.72 6.28
N ASP A 153 -2.52 -18.38 6.33
CA ASP A 153 -2.09 -17.53 5.24
C ASP A 153 -0.55 -17.49 5.20
N ASN A 154 0.04 -18.17 4.21
CA ASN A 154 1.49 -18.24 4.07
C ASN A 154 2.10 -16.94 3.56
N ASP A 155 1.33 -16.09 2.85
CA ASP A 155 1.82 -14.79 2.39
C ASP A 155 2.00 -13.83 3.57
N LEU A 156 1.03 -13.82 4.51
CA LEU A 156 1.17 -13.05 5.75
C LEU A 156 2.33 -13.55 6.62
N LEU A 157 2.54 -14.87 6.65
CA LEU A 157 3.65 -15.48 7.39
C LEU A 157 5.00 -15.16 6.74
N TYR A 158 5.06 -15.11 5.41
CA TYR A 158 6.23 -14.70 4.65
C TYR A 158 6.57 -13.23 4.91
N ASP A 159 5.59 -12.33 4.86
CA ASP A 159 5.76 -10.92 5.21
C ASP A 159 6.29 -10.74 6.65
N GLN A 160 5.81 -11.58 7.59
CA GLN A 160 6.33 -11.58 8.97
C GLN A 160 7.79 -12.02 9.01
N ALA A 161 8.19 -13.03 8.23
CA ALA A 161 9.58 -13.48 8.14
C ALA A 161 10.49 -12.37 7.59
N MET A 162 10.07 -11.66 6.56
CA MET A 162 10.83 -10.55 5.98
C MET A 162 10.94 -9.36 6.95
N LEU A 163 9.91 -9.08 7.73
CA LEU A 163 9.96 -8.07 8.77
C LEU A 163 10.84 -8.50 9.95
N ALA A 164 10.85 -9.78 10.31
CA ALA A 164 11.75 -10.34 11.32
C ALA A 164 13.22 -10.15 10.92
N GLU A 165 13.56 -10.38 9.65
CA GLU A 165 14.90 -10.10 9.12
C GLU A 165 15.28 -8.62 9.33
N LYS A 166 14.43 -7.70 8.88
CA LYS A 166 14.67 -6.25 8.99
C LYS A 166 14.73 -5.76 10.44
N ALA A 167 14.05 -6.45 11.35
CA ALA A 167 14.08 -6.18 12.80
C ALA A 167 15.27 -6.85 13.50
N GLY A 168 16.10 -7.63 12.79
CA GLY A 168 17.28 -8.30 13.35
C GLY A 168 16.98 -9.66 14.01
N HIS A 169 15.79 -10.21 13.83
CA HIS A 169 15.35 -11.50 14.39
C HIS A 169 15.59 -12.66 13.41
N GLN A 170 16.84 -12.89 13.04
CA GLN A 170 17.22 -13.83 11.97
C GLN A 170 16.78 -15.29 12.27
N GLU A 171 16.87 -15.74 13.52
CA GLU A 171 16.44 -17.08 13.91
C GLU A 171 14.92 -17.27 13.74
N VAL A 172 14.16 -16.23 14.05
CA VAL A 172 12.69 -16.23 13.86
C VAL A 172 12.33 -16.26 12.38
N MET A 173 13.02 -15.45 11.56
CA MET A 173 12.86 -15.49 10.12
C MET A 173 13.07 -16.91 9.57
N GLU A 174 14.18 -17.56 9.93
CA GLU A 174 14.50 -18.92 9.49
C GLU A 174 13.38 -19.90 9.89
N GLN A 175 12.91 -19.86 11.14
CA GLN A 175 11.82 -20.72 11.62
C GLN A 175 10.52 -20.50 10.84
N LEU A 176 10.16 -19.26 10.54
CA LEU A 176 8.96 -18.93 9.78
C LEU A 176 9.05 -19.43 8.34
N LEU A 177 10.20 -19.25 7.68
CA LEU A 177 10.42 -19.73 6.31
C LEU A 177 10.39 -21.27 6.23
N ARG A 178 11.02 -21.97 7.16
CA ARG A 178 10.95 -23.44 7.25
C ARG A 178 9.50 -23.92 7.47
N LYS A 179 8.73 -23.20 8.27
CA LYS A 179 7.31 -23.49 8.49
C LYS A 179 6.48 -23.33 7.21
N ILE A 180 6.74 -22.30 6.40
CA ILE A 180 6.10 -22.11 5.11
C ILE A 180 6.42 -23.26 4.17
N ILE A 181 7.71 -23.59 4.02
CA ILE A 181 8.19 -24.70 3.18
C ILE A 181 7.52 -26.03 3.56
N ALA A 182 7.39 -26.31 4.86
CA ALA A 182 6.75 -27.52 5.34
C ALA A 182 5.25 -27.58 5.02
N ARG A 183 4.56 -26.44 4.99
CA ARG A 183 3.13 -26.34 4.70
C ARG A 183 2.83 -26.30 3.20
N GLN A 184 3.67 -25.62 2.46
CA GLN A 184 3.51 -25.38 1.03
C GLN A 184 4.85 -25.62 0.33
N PRO A 185 5.13 -26.86 -0.07
CA PRO A 185 6.43 -27.22 -0.65
C PRO A 185 6.78 -26.59 -2.00
N ASP A 186 5.82 -25.91 -2.65
CA ASP A 186 6.01 -25.19 -3.91
C ASP A 186 6.12 -23.66 -3.70
N TYR A 187 6.19 -23.17 -2.45
CA TYR A 187 6.35 -21.76 -2.14
C TYR A 187 7.80 -21.30 -2.38
N HIS A 188 8.15 -21.06 -3.64
CA HIS A 188 9.53 -20.79 -4.09
C HIS A 188 10.18 -19.58 -3.41
N HIS A 189 9.42 -18.53 -3.07
CA HIS A 189 9.95 -17.36 -2.37
C HIS A 189 10.56 -17.71 -1.01
N ALA A 190 9.97 -18.67 -0.27
CA ALA A 190 10.52 -19.08 1.02
C ALA A 190 11.84 -19.85 0.87
N TYR A 191 11.97 -20.69 -0.17
CA TYR A 191 13.22 -21.36 -0.48
C TYR A 191 14.32 -20.36 -0.85
N ASN A 192 14.01 -19.40 -1.73
CA ASN A 192 14.97 -18.38 -2.13
C ASN A 192 15.43 -17.53 -0.95
N ALA A 193 14.48 -17.01 -0.15
CA ALA A 193 14.80 -16.18 1.00
C ALA A 193 15.65 -16.91 2.04
N LEU A 194 15.31 -18.17 2.35
CA LEU A 194 16.08 -18.99 3.29
C LEU A 194 17.47 -19.30 2.77
N GLY A 195 17.59 -19.73 1.51
CA GLY A 195 18.86 -20.03 0.87
C GLY A 195 19.78 -18.81 0.84
N TYR A 196 19.24 -17.64 0.45
CA TYR A 196 19.99 -16.39 0.44
C TYR A 196 20.54 -16.02 1.81
N VAL A 197 19.72 -16.05 2.87
CA VAL A 197 20.14 -15.68 4.22
C VAL A 197 21.18 -16.62 4.79
N LEU A 198 21.07 -17.93 4.53
CA LEU A 198 22.07 -18.90 4.95
C LEU A 198 23.42 -18.67 4.21
N ALA A 199 23.36 -18.37 2.92
CA ALA A 199 24.55 -18.04 2.12
C ALA A 199 25.23 -16.75 2.57
N ASP A 200 24.44 -15.67 2.77
CA ASP A 200 24.94 -14.36 3.24
C ASP A 200 25.66 -14.46 4.59
N ARG A 201 25.13 -15.29 5.49
CA ARG A 201 25.75 -15.57 6.79
C ARG A 201 26.94 -16.52 6.74
N GLY A 202 27.23 -17.12 5.59
CA GLY A 202 28.29 -18.13 5.43
C GLY A 202 28.04 -19.42 6.22
N VAL A 203 26.77 -19.74 6.55
CA VAL A 203 26.41 -20.93 7.30
C VAL A 203 25.63 -21.91 6.42
N GLN A 204 25.80 -23.20 6.67
CA GLN A 204 25.03 -24.24 5.97
C GLN A 204 25.02 -24.07 4.44
N LEU A 205 26.16 -23.72 3.84
CA LEU A 205 26.27 -23.32 2.43
C LEU A 205 25.74 -24.39 1.47
N GLU A 206 25.89 -25.69 1.79
CA GLU A 206 25.33 -26.75 0.97
C GLU A 206 23.81 -26.78 1.00
N GLU A 207 23.19 -26.54 2.17
CA GLU A 207 21.75 -26.39 2.29
C GLU A 207 21.28 -25.13 1.56
N ALA A 208 21.99 -24.00 1.72
CA ALA A 208 21.68 -22.76 1.02
C ALA A 208 21.62 -22.96 -0.51
N ARG A 209 22.62 -23.67 -1.08
CA ARG A 209 22.66 -24.00 -2.50
C ARG A 209 21.45 -24.84 -2.93
N GLN A 210 21.13 -25.90 -2.17
CA GLN A 210 19.99 -26.78 -2.47
C GLN A 210 18.66 -26.03 -2.41
N LEU A 211 18.50 -25.10 -1.47
CA LEU A 211 17.30 -24.26 -1.36
C LEU A 211 17.13 -23.34 -2.57
N ILE A 212 18.21 -22.68 -3.01
CA ILE A 212 18.17 -21.80 -4.19
C ILE A 212 17.89 -22.61 -5.46
N GLU A 213 18.57 -23.78 -5.64
CA GLU A 213 18.30 -24.69 -6.75
C GLU A 213 16.83 -25.12 -6.77
N LYS A 214 16.25 -25.40 -5.58
CA LYS A 214 14.85 -25.76 -5.45
C LYS A 214 13.90 -24.61 -5.81
N ALA A 215 14.23 -23.38 -5.41
CA ALA A 215 13.47 -22.19 -5.80
C ALA A 215 13.46 -22.02 -7.33
N LEU A 216 14.60 -22.24 -8.01
CA LEU A 216 14.70 -22.19 -9.48
C LEU A 216 13.91 -23.28 -10.19
N GLU A 217 13.79 -24.48 -9.59
CA GLU A 217 12.94 -25.55 -10.13
C GLU A 217 11.45 -25.12 -10.17
N TYR A 218 10.98 -24.44 -9.13
CA TYR A 218 9.58 -24.00 -9.04
C TYR A 218 9.29 -22.72 -9.84
N ALA A 219 10.28 -21.83 -9.99
CA ALA A 219 10.15 -20.57 -10.70
C ALA A 219 11.34 -20.36 -11.68
N PRO A 220 11.43 -21.14 -12.76
CA PRO A 220 12.51 -21.03 -13.71
C PRO A 220 12.48 -19.68 -14.42
N GLY A 221 13.59 -18.93 -14.37
CA GLY A 221 13.71 -17.62 -14.99
C GLY A 221 13.18 -16.45 -14.19
N ASP A 222 12.85 -16.65 -12.91
CA ASP A 222 12.58 -15.54 -12.00
C ASP A 222 13.88 -14.74 -11.76
N PRO A 223 13.94 -13.46 -12.14
CA PRO A 223 15.15 -12.65 -12.02
C PRO A 223 15.62 -12.50 -10.58
N TYR A 224 14.71 -12.45 -9.61
CA TYR A 224 15.04 -12.32 -8.17
C TYR A 224 15.70 -13.58 -7.59
N ILE A 225 15.49 -14.75 -8.21
CA ILE A 225 16.11 -16.00 -7.80
C ILE A 225 17.42 -16.22 -8.55
N THR A 226 17.48 -15.78 -9.80
CA THR A 226 18.66 -15.97 -10.66
C THR A 226 19.87 -15.16 -10.18
N ASP A 227 19.63 -14.03 -9.52
CA ASP A 227 20.65 -13.15 -8.97
C ASP A 227 21.09 -13.54 -7.53
N SER A 228 20.49 -14.57 -6.95
CA SER A 228 20.79 -15.07 -5.61
C SER A 228 21.84 -16.18 -5.65
#